data_c67c6c6ad41d6ed267ee390053079326
#
_entry.id   c67c6c6ad41d6ed267ee390053079326
#
_cell.length_a   1.000
_cell.length_b   1.000
_cell.length_c   1.000
_cell.angle_alpha   90.00
_cell.angle_beta   90.00
_cell.angle_gamma   90.00
#
_symmetry.space_group_name_H-M   'P 1'
#
loop_
_entity.id
_entity.type
_entity.pdbx_description
1 polymer ?
#
loop_
_entity_poly.entity_id
_entity_poly.type
_entity_poly.pdbx_seq_one_letter_code
_entity_poly.pdbx_strand_id
1 'polypeptide(L)'
;VVSQYMHEWSQRLISGPIDEELAKNPWIVDYGRYAMQIRPWLDVYGPDRILPVFNERLRAKPQEELARVCAFLGYAGTPAWMDTGDQNVSGQRMRKSPLRDAVLNAPGLKQIRRGLIPKGLRDRAKGLWRMNERPELSAAVEGMLVTLYDEDLRELSALLGLVEPLSCETFKARTAGECMTFAAARSVA
;
A
#
# COMPACT_ATOMS: atom_id res chain seq x y z
N VAL A 1 -7.08 -2.78 1.33
CA VAL A 1 -8.25 -2.82 0.47
C VAL A 1 -8.68 -1.41 0.07
N VAL A 2 -9.15 -0.56 0.99
CA VAL A 2 -9.66 0.79 0.67
C VAL A 2 -8.65 1.63 -0.12
N SER A 3 -7.36 1.58 0.23
CA SER A 3 -6.31 2.30 -0.51
C SER A 3 -6.13 1.79 -1.94
N GLN A 4 -6.28 0.48 -2.16
CA GLN A 4 -6.23 -0.12 -3.49
C GLN A 4 -7.47 0.25 -4.30
N TYR A 5 -8.66 0.14 -3.71
CA TYR A 5 -9.88 0.61 -4.35
C TYR A 5 -9.75 2.09 -4.80
N MET A 6 -9.27 2.98 -3.93
CA MET A 6 -9.04 4.40 -4.28
C MET A 6 -8.02 4.55 -5.42
N HIS A 7 -7.01 3.68 -5.48
CA HIS A 7 -6.07 3.68 -6.58
C HIS A 7 -6.78 3.35 -7.91
N GLU A 8 -7.50 2.23 -7.97
CA GLU A 8 -8.20 1.77 -9.16
C GLU A 8 -9.27 2.77 -9.62
N TRP A 9 -10.03 3.31 -8.67
CA TRP A 9 -10.98 4.38 -8.94
C TRP A 9 -10.29 5.61 -9.57
N SER A 10 -9.14 6.01 -9.05
CA SER A 10 -8.38 7.15 -9.59
C SER A 10 -7.88 6.90 -11.01
N GLN A 11 -7.60 5.65 -11.35
CA GLN A 11 -7.19 5.23 -12.70
C GLN A 11 -8.39 5.04 -13.65
N ARG A 12 -9.64 5.12 -13.17
CA ARG A 12 -10.90 4.85 -13.88
C ARG A 12 -11.10 3.39 -14.26
N LEU A 13 -10.47 2.48 -13.57
CA LEU A 13 -10.63 1.04 -13.77
C LEU A 13 -11.90 0.53 -13.11
N ILE A 14 -12.35 1.22 -12.06
CA ILE A 14 -13.59 0.96 -11.33
C ILE A 14 -14.35 2.28 -11.10
N SER A 15 -15.67 2.19 -10.83
CA SER A 15 -16.51 3.39 -10.67
C SER A 15 -17.68 3.25 -9.71
N GLY A 16 -18.06 2.05 -9.32
CA GLY A 16 -19.15 1.75 -8.41
C GLY A 16 -18.81 1.96 -6.93
N PRO A 17 -19.80 1.74 -6.03
CA PRO A 17 -19.56 1.69 -4.59
C PRO A 17 -18.53 0.62 -4.21
N ILE A 18 -17.76 0.85 -3.12
CA ILE A 18 -16.65 -0.01 -2.76
C ILE A 18 -17.07 -1.47 -2.55
N ASP A 19 -18.16 -1.73 -1.84
CA ASP A 19 -18.61 -3.10 -1.56
C ASP A 19 -18.96 -3.87 -2.82
N GLU A 20 -19.63 -3.21 -3.78
CA GLU A 20 -19.94 -3.83 -5.07
C GLU A 20 -18.70 -4.09 -5.91
N GLU A 21 -17.76 -3.14 -5.90
CA GLU A 21 -16.52 -3.28 -6.66
C GLU A 21 -15.61 -4.36 -6.09
N LEU A 22 -15.59 -4.55 -4.78
CA LEU A 22 -14.86 -5.65 -4.16
C LEU A 22 -15.47 -7.02 -4.54
N ALA A 23 -16.79 -7.12 -4.63
CA ALA A 23 -17.47 -8.33 -5.07
C ALA A 23 -17.19 -8.65 -6.56
N LYS A 24 -17.15 -7.64 -7.41
CA LYS A 24 -16.87 -7.77 -8.87
C LYS A 24 -15.39 -7.99 -9.17
N ASN A 25 -14.49 -7.48 -8.31
CA ASN A 25 -13.06 -7.41 -8.54
C ASN A 25 -12.27 -8.01 -7.37
N PRO A 26 -12.30 -9.34 -7.16
CA PRO A 26 -11.69 -9.99 -6.00
C PRO A 26 -10.17 -9.75 -5.90
N TRP A 27 -9.50 -9.48 -7.01
CA TRP A 27 -8.08 -9.13 -7.04
C TRP A 27 -7.73 -7.90 -6.19
N ILE A 28 -8.68 -6.96 -5.96
CA ILE A 28 -8.47 -5.81 -5.06
C ILE A 28 -8.27 -6.29 -3.61
N VAL A 29 -8.98 -7.36 -3.24
CA VAL A 29 -8.85 -8.01 -1.94
C VAL A 29 -7.55 -8.81 -1.87
N ASP A 30 -7.21 -9.52 -2.94
CA ASP A 30 -6.02 -10.37 -3.00
C ASP A 30 -4.71 -9.59 -2.81
N TYR A 31 -4.66 -8.30 -3.18
CA TYR A 31 -3.51 -7.45 -2.86
C TYR A 31 -3.19 -7.33 -1.36
N GLY A 32 -4.16 -7.60 -0.49
CA GLY A 32 -3.96 -7.62 0.96
C GLY A 32 -3.60 -8.99 1.53
N ARG A 33 -3.62 -10.05 0.73
CA ARG A 33 -3.31 -11.42 1.14
C ARG A 33 -1.81 -11.67 1.02
N TYR A 34 -1.07 -11.28 2.03
CA TYR A 34 0.40 -11.27 1.97
C TYR A 34 1.02 -12.65 1.92
N ALA A 35 0.48 -13.63 2.67
CA ALA A 35 0.97 -15.01 2.64
C ALA A 35 0.76 -15.63 1.27
N MET A 36 -0.44 -15.46 0.70
CA MET A 36 -0.76 -15.95 -0.64
C MET A 36 0.22 -15.40 -1.69
N GLN A 37 0.56 -14.10 -1.61
CA GLN A 37 1.41 -13.46 -2.59
C GLN A 37 2.89 -13.82 -2.42
N ILE A 38 3.39 -13.93 -1.19
CA ILE A 38 4.82 -14.15 -0.94
C ILE A 38 5.24 -15.62 -1.08
N ARG A 39 4.30 -16.57 -0.84
CA ARG A 39 4.61 -18.01 -0.88
C ARG A 39 5.30 -18.46 -2.17
N PRO A 40 4.81 -18.14 -3.39
CA PRO A 40 5.48 -18.55 -4.63
C PRO A 40 6.92 -18.02 -4.75
N TRP A 41 7.19 -16.84 -4.18
CA TRP A 41 8.53 -16.28 -4.19
C TRP A 41 9.46 -17.01 -3.21
N LEU A 42 8.94 -17.36 -2.02
CA LEU A 42 9.69 -18.15 -1.05
C LEU A 42 10.01 -19.53 -1.58
N ASP A 43 9.08 -20.15 -2.31
CA ASP A 43 9.27 -21.46 -2.93
C ASP A 43 10.38 -21.43 -4.00
N VAL A 44 10.49 -20.34 -4.75
CA VAL A 44 11.49 -20.21 -5.83
C VAL A 44 12.84 -19.74 -5.31
N TYR A 45 12.87 -18.72 -4.45
CA TYR A 45 14.12 -18.06 -4.06
C TYR A 45 14.65 -18.48 -2.70
N GLY A 46 13.79 -19.07 -1.87
CA GLY A 46 14.10 -19.39 -0.47
C GLY A 46 14.02 -18.18 0.46
N PRO A 47 13.88 -18.44 1.77
CA PRO A 47 13.71 -17.40 2.78
C PRO A 47 14.91 -16.46 2.94
N ASP A 48 16.11 -16.95 2.69
CA ASP A 48 17.35 -16.17 2.87
C ASP A 48 17.54 -15.08 1.79
N ARG A 49 16.79 -15.17 0.69
CA ARG A 49 16.88 -14.21 -0.43
C ARG A 49 15.73 -13.21 -0.47
N ILE A 50 14.84 -13.26 0.51
CA ILE A 50 13.68 -12.38 0.59
C ILE A 50 13.65 -11.70 1.95
N LEU A 51 13.70 -10.37 1.95
CA LEU A 51 13.62 -9.57 3.15
C LEU A 51 12.23 -8.94 3.27
N PRO A 52 11.42 -9.32 4.27
CA PRO A 52 10.14 -8.64 4.50
C PRO A 52 10.38 -7.24 5.09
N VAL A 53 9.89 -6.20 4.41
CA VAL A 53 9.95 -4.81 4.87
C VAL A 53 8.53 -4.32 5.10
N PHE A 54 8.18 -4.08 6.35
CA PHE A 54 6.86 -3.56 6.73
C PHE A 54 6.87 -2.04 6.73
N ASN A 55 5.88 -1.45 6.08
CA ASN A 55 5.74 0.00 6.00
C ASN A 55 5.57 0.66 7.38
N GLU A 56 4.93 -0.05 8.31
CA GLU A 56 4.74 0.37 9.70
C GLU A 56 6.09 0.55 10.41
N ARG A 57 7.00 -0.42 10.23
CA ARG A 57 8.35 -0.36 10.80
C ARG A 57 9.20 0.70 10.10
N LEU A 58 9.11 0.77 8.78
CA LEU A 58 9.82 1.79 8.01
C LEU A 58 9.44 3.22 8.46
N ARG A 59 8.18 3.43 8.87
CA ARG A 59 7.73 4.72 9.43
C ARG A 59 8.13 4.92 10.87
N ALA A 60 8.09 3.87 11.70
CA ALA A 60 8.41 3.97 13.11
C ALA A 60 9.92 4.05 13.37
N LYS A 61 10.72 3.33 12.58
CA LYS A 61 12.17 3.17 12.75
C LYS A 61 12.92 3.24 11.40
N PRO A 62 12.81 4.35 10.66
CA PRO A 62 13.28 4.43 9.28
C PRO A 62 14.77 4.18 9.13
N GLN A 63 15.61 4.71 10.05
CA GLN A 63 17.05 4.52 10.00
C GLN A 63 17.46 3.06 10.28
N GLU A 64 16.81 2.40 11.25
CA GLU A 64 17.08 1.00 11.57
C GLU A 64 16.71 0.10 10.41
N GLU A 65 15.55 0.36 9.79
CA GLU A 65 15.04 -0.44 8.68
C GLU A 65 15.89 -0.25 7.41
N LEU A 66 16.34 0.98 7.13
CA LEU A 66 17.28 1.26 6.05
C LEU A 66 18.59 0.51 6.26
N ALA A 67 19.15 0.53 7.46
CA ALA A 67 20.38 -0.19 7.78
C ALA A 67 20.20 -1.70 7.58
N ARG A 68 19.05 -2.27 7.96
CA ARG A 68 18.70 -3.68 7.76
C ARG A 68 18.64 -4.05 6.28
N VAL A 69 17.99 -3.23 5.46
CA VAL A 69 17.92 -3.42 4.00
C VAL A 69 19.32 -3.36 3.38
N CYS A 70 20.11 -2.36 3.76
CA CYS A 70 21.48 -2.23 3.27
C CYS A 70 22.38 -3.41 3.65
N ALA A 71 22.27 -3.91 4.87
CA ALA A 71 22.98 -5.11 5.32
C ALA A 71 22.55 -6.34 4.51
N PHE A 72 21.26 -6.52 4.27
CA PHE A 72 20.75 -7.62 3.44
C PHE A 72 21.27 -7.57 2.01
N LEU A 73 21.43 -6.38 1.45
CA LEU A 73 21.97 -6.17 0.09
C LEU A 73 23.51 -6.22 0.03
N GLY A 74 24.20 -6.39 1.17
CA GLY A 74 25.67 -6.36 1.21
C GLY A 74 26.27 -4.96 0.98
N TYR A 75 25.52 -3.90 1.25
CA TYR A 75 26.01 -2.53 1.08
C TYR A 75 27.02 -2.18 2.19
N ALA A 76 28.25 -1.87 1.79
CA ALA A 76 29.36 -1.61 2.72
C ALA A 76 29.44 -0.16 3.22
N GLY A 77 28.58 0.76 2.72
CA GLY A 77 28.57 2.15 3.13
C GLY A 77 27.78 2.39 4.43
N THR A 78 27.75 3.64 4.87
CA THR A 78 26.91 4.08 6.01
C THR A 78 25.62 4.71 5.50
N PRO A 79 24.49 3.98 5.53
CA PRO A 79 23.24 4.52 5.05
C PRO A 79 22.70 5.59 6.00
N ALA A 80 22.21 6.70 5.44
CA ALA A 80 21.54 7.76 6.19
C ALA A 80 20.13 7.97 5.64
N TRP A 81 19.13 7.86 6.51
CA TRP A 81 17.74 8.15 6.15
C TRP A 81 17.56 9.64 5.90
N MET A 82 16.99 9.99 4.76
CA MET A 82 16.56 11.37 4.47
C MET A 82 15.02 11.42 4.51
N ASP A 83 14.50 12.22 5.43
CA ASP A 83 13.05 12.46 5.46
C ASP A 83 12.65 13.40 4.31
N THR A 84 11.97 12.84 3.32
CA THR A 84 11.42 13.60 2.19
C THR A 84 9.94 13.93 2.37
N GLY A 85 9.39 13.68 3.55
CA GLY A 85 7.97 13.80 3.87
C GLY A 85 7.13 12.65 3.30
N ASP A 86 5.85 12.67 3.64
CA ASP A 86 4.90 11.65 3.18
C ASP A 86 4.72 11.69 1.66
N GLN A 87 5.14 10.64 0.99
CA GLN A 87 4.94 10.42 -0.45
C GLN A 87 3.69 9.56 -0.68
N ASN A 88 3.00 9.81 -1.81
CA ASN A 88 1.86 9.00 -2.27
C ASN A 88 0.66 8.93 -1.30
N VAL A 89 0.33 10.04 -0.61
CA VAL A 89 -0.84 10.10 0.27
C VAL A 89 -2.11 9.83 -0.54
N SER A 90 -2.81 8.73 -0.21
CA SER A 90 -3.99 8.27 -0.95
C SER A 90 -5.14 9.29 -1.00
N GLY A 91 -5.33 10.09 0.06
CA GLY A 91 -6.31 11.16 0.13
C GLY A 91 -6.06 12.34 -0.83
N GLN A 92 -4.88 12.42 -1.45
CA GLN A 92 -4.56 13.45 -2.45
C GLN A 92 -4.76 12.96 -3.90
N ARG A 93 -5.16 11.71 -4.10
CA ARG A 93 -5.35 11.14 -5.44
C ARG A 93 -6.53 11.82 -6.14
N MET A 94 -6.31 12.18 -7.39
CA MET A 94 -7.33 12.76 -8.26
C MET A 94 -7.66 11.79 -9.37
N ARG A 95 -8.96 11.66 -9.68
CA ARG A 95 -9.42 10.82 -10.79
C ARG A 95 -8.85 11.33 -12.13
N LYS A 96 -8.27 10.44 -12.91
CA LYS A 96 -7.86 10.77 -14.29
C LYS A 96 -9.09 11.23 -15.09
N SER A 97 -8.93 12.27 -15.90
CA SER A 97 -9.99 12.77 -16.78
C SER A 97 -9.36 13.19 -18.09
N PRO A 98 -9.85 12.70 -19.25
CA PRO A 98 -9.37 13.14 -20.57
C PRO A 98 -9.48 14.66 -20.74
N LEU A 99 -10.56 15.25 -20.25
CA LEU A 99 -10.75 16.71 -20.28
C LEU A 99 -9.71 17.43 -19.40
N ARG A 100 -9.45 16.91 -18.19
CA ARG A 100 -8.40 17.43 -17.30
C ARG A 100 -7.04 17.32 -17.99
N ASP A 101 -6.74 16.18 -18.57
CA ASP A 101 -5.44 15.90 -19.17
C ASP A 101 -5.24 16.75 -20.44
N ALA A 102 -6.29 16.96 -21.24
CA ALA A 102 -6.27 17.89 -22.36
C ALA A 102 -6.01 19.34 -21.91
N VAL A 103 -6.69 19.80 -20.85
CA VAL A 103 -6.49 21.16 -20.28
C VAL A 103 -5.12 21.30 -19.61
N LEU A 104 -4.59 20.23 -18.96
CA LEU A 104 -3.28 20.27 -18.31
C LEU A 104 -2.12 20.20 -19.29
N ASN A 105 -2.28 19.46 -20.40
CA ASN A 105 -1.21 19.14 -21.36
C ASN A 105 -1.27 19.97 -22.63
N ALA A 106 -2.30 20.81 -22.83
CA ALA A 106 -2.41 21.66 -24.01
C ALA A 106 -1.18 22.60 -24.12
N PRO A 107 -0.45 22.52 -25.22
CA PRO A 107 0.71 23.40 -25.47
C PRO A 107 0.26 24.87 -25.46
N GLY A 108 0.96 25.73 -24.74
CA GLY A 108 0.62 27.14 -24.56
C GLY A 108 -0.26 27.50 -23.38
N LEU A 109 -1.12 26.59 -22.90
CA LEU A 109 -1.97 26.85 -21.72
C LEU A 109 -1.22 26.82 -20.37
N LYS A 110 -0.03 26.25 -20.32
CA LYS A 110 0.81 26.24 -19.09
C LYS A 110 1.20 27.64 -18.63
N GLN A 111 1.53 28.54 -19.54
CA GLN A 111 1.93 29.92 -19.22
C GLN A 111 0.71 30.80 -18.90
N ILE A 112 -0.37 30.66 -19.67
CA ILE A 112 -1.64 31.37 -19.47
C ILE A 112 -2.28 31.00 -18.12
N ARG A 113 -2.25 29.70 -17.75
CA ARG A 113 -2.81 29.19 -16.50
C ARG A 113 -2.09 29.70 -15.24
N ARG A 114 -0.79 29.93 -15.32
CA ARG A 114 -0.01 30.48 -14.18
C ARG A 114 -0.28 31.95 -13.95
N GLY A 115 -0.61 32.72 -14.99
CA GLY A 115 -0.82 34.16 -14.92
C GLY A 115 -2.28 34.60 -14.72
N LEU A 116 -3.26 33.91 -15.32
CA LEU A 116 -4.64 34.39 -15.42
C LEU A 116 -5.66 33.68 -14.53
N ILE A 117 -5.38 32.48 -13.99
CA ILE A 117 -6.34 31.78 -13.15
C ILE A 117 -5.95 31.93 -11.67
N PRO A 118 -6.75 32.63 -10.83
CA PRO A 118 -6.51 32.74 -9.41
C PRO A 118 -6.35 31.39 -8.73
N LYS A 119 -5.46 31.30 -7.74
CA LYS A 119 -5.12 30.06 -7.03
C LYS A 119 -6.37 29.37 -6.46
N GLY A 120 -7.32 30.15 -5.91
CA GLY A 120 -8.57 29.64 -5.35
C GLY A 120 -9.49 28.97 -6.37
N LEU A 121 -9.54 29.45 -7.62
CA LEU A 121 -10.35 28.83 -8.68
C LEU A 121 -9.72 27.52 -9.16
N ARG A 122 -8.38 27.46 -9.21
CA ARG A 122 -7.66 26.22 -9.52
C ARG A 122 -7.85 25.14 -8.45
N ASP A 123 -7.91 25.54 -7.20
CA ASP A 123 -8.07 24.59 -6.08
C ASP A 123 -9.52 24.10 -5.99
N ARG A 124 -10.52 24.95 -6.30
CA ARG A 124 -11.92 24.53 -6.46
C ARG A 124 -12.10 23.54 -7.62
N ALA A 125 -11.48 23.83 -8.77
CA ALA A 125 -11.52 22.93 -9.93
C ALA A 125 -10.86 21.57 -9.62
N LYS A 126 -9.76 21.53 -8.86
CA LYS A 126 -9.15 20.27 -8.40
C LYS A 126 -10.06 19.48 -7.48
N GLY A 127 -10.90 20.15 -6.68
CA GLY A 127 -11.87 19.52 -5.79
C GLY A 127 -12.87 18.62 -6.52
N LEU A 128 -13.27 18.99 -7.76
CA LEU A 128 -14.21 18.21 -8.56
C LEU A 128 -13.70 16.82 -9.00
N TRP A 129 -12.38 16.61 -8.98
CA TRP A 129 -11.74 15.34 -9.35
C TRP A 129 -11.12 14.60 -8.18
N ARG A 130 -11.28 15.12 -6.97
CA ARG A 130 -10.90 14.43 -5.74
C ARG A 130 -12.05 13.55 -5.26
N MET A 131 -11.72 12.43 -4.67
CA MET A 131 -12.64 11.72 -3.81
C MET A 131 -12.75 12.52 -2.52
N ASN A 132 -13.87 13.19 -2.29
CA ASN A 132 -14.04 14.09 -1.15
C ASN A 132 -14.10 13.35 0.18
N GLU A 133 -14.59 12.11 0.14
CA GLU A 133 -14.72 11.26 1.32
C GLU A 133 -14.01 9.92 1.06
N ARG A 134 -13.37 9.42 2.09
CA ARG A 134 -12.79 8.08 2.03
C ARG A 134 -13.94 7.08 2.05
N PRO A 135 -14.03 6.16 1.08
CA PRO A 135 -15.11 5.19 1.06
C PRO A 135 -15.03 4.28 2.30
N GLU A 136 -16.20 4.07 2.91
CA GLU A 136 -16.36 3.18 4.05
C GLU A 136 -16.94 1.85 3.58
N LEU A 137 -16.46 0.77 4.19
CA LEU A 137 -16.97 -0.57 3.99
C LEU A 137 -18.23 -0.75 4.84
N SER A 138 -19.20 -1.52 4.36
CA SER A 138 -20.27 -2.00 5.23
C SER A 138 -19.70 -2.95 6.30
N ALA A 139 -20.35 -3.00 7.46
CA ALA A 139 -19.94 -3.88 8.54
C ALA A 139 -19.89 -5.37 8.12
N ALA A 140 -20.76 -5.77 7.19
CA ALA A 140 -20.77 -7.14 6.66
C ALA A 140 -19.53 -7.43 5.82
N VAL A 141 -19.14 -6.52 4.92
CA VAL A 141 -17.94 -6.67 4.08
C VAL A 141 -16.68 -6.55 4.93
N GLU A 142 -16.65 -5.63 5.89
CA GLU A 142 -15.53 -5.50 6.84
C GLU A 142 -15.30 -6.78 7.63
N GLY A 143 -16.36 -7.37 8.21
CA GLY A 143 -16.27 -8.64 8.94
C GLY A 143 -15.78 -9.81 8.08
N MET A 144 -16.25 -9.89 6.83
CA MET A 144 -15.76 -10.88 5.87
C MET A 144 -14.28 -10.70 5.56
N LEU A 145 -13.83 -9.46 5.35
CA LEU A 145 -12.44 -9.15 5.07
C LEU A 145 -11.52 -9.43 6.26
N VAL A 146 -11.96 -9.11 7.49
CA VAL A 146 -11.21 -9.42 8.71
C VAL A 146 -10.99 -10.93 8.82
N THR A 147 -12.04 -11.74 8.61
CA THR A 147 -11.93 -13.20 8.65
C THR A 147 -10.93 -13.72 7.61
N LEU A 148 -11.04 -13.25 6.37
CA LEU A 148 -10.16 -13.65 5.28
C LEU A 148 -8.68 -13.25 5.53
N TYR A 149 -8.46 -12.02 6.01
CA TYR A 149 -7.10 -11.54 6.26
C TYR A 149 -6.49 -12.14 7.52
N ASP A 150 -7.26 -12.40 8.55
CA ASP A 150 -6.75 -13.08 9.75
C ASP A 150 -6.28 -14.51 9.43
N GLU A 151 -6.96 -15.19 8.50
CA GLU A 151 -6.52 -16.49 7.99
C GLU A 151 -5.18 -16.36 7.24
N ASP A 152 -5.06 -15.44 6.29
CA ASP A 152 -3.83 -15.18 5.54
C ASP A 152 -2.68 -14.69 6.44
N LEU A 153 -2.97 -13.85 7.44
CA LEU A 153 -1.99 -13.36 8.41
C LEU A 153 -1.50 -14.48 9.33
N ARG A 154 -2.32 -15.46 9.64
CA ARG A 154 -1.92 -16.66 10.39
C ARG A 154 -0.93 -17.50 9.57
N GLU A 155 -1.18 -17.65 8.26
CA GLU A 155 -0.22 -18.29 7.36
C GLU A 155 1.07 -17.48 7.23
N LEU A 156 0.98 -16.15 7.09
CA LEU A 156 2.15 -15.28 7.06
C LEU A 156 2.98 -15.42 8.34
N SER A 157 2.32 -15.52 9.49
CA SER A 157 3.00 -15.71 10.77
C SER A 157 3.79 -17.01 10.84
N ALA A 158 3.24 -18.07 10.28
CA ALA A 158 3.96 -19.34 10.16
C ALA A 158 5.19 -19.22 9.24
N LEU A 159 5.08 -18.51 8.12
CA LEU A 159 6.22 -18.23 7.24
C LEU A 159 7.30 -17.37 7.91
N LEU A 160 6.90 -16.47 8.81
CA LEU A 160 7.80 -15.63 9.60
C LEU A 160 8.33 -16.34 10.86
N GLY A 161 7.87 -17.56 11.16
CA GLY A 161 8.26 -18.31 12.36
C GLY A 161 7.79 -17.68 13.67
N LEU A 162 6.71 -16.93 13.65
CA LEU A 162 6.18 -16.26 14.84
C LEU A 162 5.45 -17.27 15.73
N VAL A 163 5.68 -17.18 17.05
CA VAL A 163 4.98 -18.01 18.05
C VAL A 163 3.51 -17.58 18.16
N GLU A 164 3.30 -16.27 18.27
CA GLU A 164 1.95 -15.70 18.28
C GLU A 164 1.58 -15.21 16.87
N PRO A 165 0.44 -15.63 16.32
CA PRO A 165 0.04 -15.21 14.99
C PRO A 165 -0.33 -13.72 14.94
N LEU A 166 -0.10 -13.10 13.80
CA LEU A 166 -0.61 -11.78 13.47
C LEU A 166 -2.13 -11.86 13.23
N SER A 167 -2.81 -10.76 13.51
CA SER A 167 -4.22 -10.54 13.17
C SER A 167 -4.40 -9.12 12.64
N CYS A 168 -5.54 -8.82 12.02
CA CYS A 168 -5.88 -7.45 11.59
C CYS A 168 -5.77 -6.44 12.73
N GLU A 169 -6.10 -6.85 13.96
CA GLU A 169 -6.01 -6.02 15.16
C GLU A 169 -4.56 -5.74 15.57
N THR A 170 -3.72 -6.78 15.60
CA THR A 170 -2.35 -6.70 16.12
C THR A 170 -1.31 -6.31 15.08
N PHE A 171 -1.62 -6.48 13.79
CA PHE A 171 -0.69 -6.32 12.67
C PHE A 171 0.10 -5.02 12.74
N LYS A 172 -0.59 -3.90 12.83
CA LYS A 172 0.06 -2.57 12.79
C LYS A 172 1.04 -2.36 13.95
N ALA A 173 0.66 -2.73 15.16
CA ALA A 173 1.51 -2.54 16.34
C ALA A 173 2.73 -3.46 16.30
N ARG A 174 2.52 -4.73 15.98
CA ARG A 174 3.58 -5.73 15.94
C ARG A 174 4.57 -5.47 14.81
N THR A 175 4.11 -5.20 13.60
CA THR A 175 4.97 -4.91 12.45
C THR A 175 5.73 -3.59 12.58
N ALA A 176 5.24 -2.62 13.36
CA ALA A 176 5.98 -1.41 13.70
C ALA A 176 7.10 -1.66 14.73
N GLY A 177 6.85 -2.54 15.72
CA GLY A 177 7.77 -2.81 16.83
C GLY A 177 8.82 -3.88 16.54
N GLU A 178 8.39 -4.96 15.91
CA GLU A 178 9.19 -6.18 15.76
C GLU A 178 9.99 -6.19 14.45
N CYS A 179 11.22 -6.69 14.52
CA CYS A 179 12.03 -7.00 13.35
C CYS A 179 11.75 -8.44 12.93
N MET A 180 11.13 -8.62 11.77
CA MET A 180 10.70 -9.93 11.29
C MET A 180 11.53 -10.36 10.08
N THR A 181 11.81 -11.67 9.99
CA THR A 181 12.46 -12.33 8.86
C THR A 181 11.69 -13.61 8.55
N PHE A 182 11.80 -14.12 7.34
CA PHE A 182 11.24 -15.43 7.05
C PHE A 182 12.01 -16.54 7.76
N ALA A 183 11.29 -17.52 8.29
CA ALA A 183 11.90 -18.67 8.93
C ALA A 183 12.64 -19.51 7.89
N ALA A 184 13.82 -20.02 8.26
CA ALA A 184 14.51 -21.00 7.43
C ALA A 184 13.57 -22.20 7.17
N ALA A 185 13.58 -22.71 5.95
CA ALA A 185 12.81 -23.91 5.62
C ALA A 185 13.21 -25.02 6.59
N ARG A 186 12.23 -25.52 7.38
CA ARG A 186 12.49 -26.71 8.18
C ARG A 186 12.76 -27.82 7.16
N SER A 187 13.96 -28.34 7.12
CA SER A 187 14.25 -29.55 6.39
C SER A 187 13.34 -30.65 6.96
N VAL A 188 12.36 -31.04 6.18
CA VAL A 188 11.60 -32.27 6.45
C VAL A 188 12.60 -33.40 6.26
N ALA A 189 13.07 -33.96 7.36
CA ALA A 189 13.88 -35.17 7.38
C ALA A 189 13.03 -36.38 7.06
#